data_48684eab4871a4d0ac5d6539a918da63
#
_entry.id   48684eab4871a4d0ac5d6539a918da63
#
_cell.length_a   1.000
_cell.length_b   1.000
_cell.length_c   1.000
_cell.angle_alpha   90.00
_cell.angle_beta   90.00
_cell.angle_gamma   90.00
#
_symmetry.space_group_name_H-M   'P 1'
#
loop_
_entity.id
_entity.type
_entity.pdbx_description
1 polymer ?
#
loop_
_entity_poly.entity_id
_entity_poly.type
_entity_poly.pdbx_seq_one_letter_code
_entity_poly.pdbx_strand_id
1 'polypeptide(L)'
;DDPIYDHYYMKNGQKKYICLDSVYLSFPLRFSHIAKTVANTLELSGKFRTGEIKHTYMGGYSFVALNRTSYSGYNLGDDVQGPGLYSHVSVYDPHSMGYMTSKFSKATVTHHYSNSLYLQDMVEFNEQWKVLAALRYDFFRYMSASATTPTGRREYEEHSSFNMIKNKALTYRFGAVYLPHPNTSIYASFASFFKPIRTFYQDNVIYVGGDGNRFEPARNEEVFKPEKGYQAEVGLKYQLNNILSANASLFYIRKMNSTATLTNNYQEEVNGETTTMSVIGQVGVQDSKGFDFDVTLSPV
;
A
#
# COMPACT_ATOMS: atom_id res chain seq x y z
N ASP A 1 -29.73 40.73 -2.67
CA ASP A 1 -28.92 39.83 -3.52
C ASP A 1 -28.85 38.51 -2.76
N ASP A 2 -29.68 37.55 -3.17
CA ASP A 2 -29.61 36.20 -2.65
C ASP A 2 -28.30 35.55 -3.11
N PRO A 3 -27.50 35.00 -2.18
CA PRO A 3 -26.30 34.27 -2.57
C PRO A 3 -26.75 33.09 -3.45
N ILE A 4 -26.07 32.90 -4.58
CA ILE A 4 -26.34 31.82 -5.52
C ILE A 4 -25.95 30.51 -4.85
N TYR A 5 -26.90 29.84 -4.23
CA TYR A 5 -26.74 28.53 -3.63
C TYR A 5 -27.02 27.43 -4.66
N ASP A 6 -26.12 27.25 -5.60
CA ASP A 6 -26.24 26.17 -6.57
C ASP A 6 -25.83 24.81 -6.03
N HIS A 7 -25.20 24.75 -4.87
CA HIS A 7 -24.72 23.51 -4.29
C HIS A 7 -25.46 23.18 -2.98
N TYR A 8 -26.02 22.00 -2.93
CA TYR A 8 -26.68 21.48 -1.75
C TYR A 8 -26.38 20.00 -1.53
N TYR A 9 -26.53 19.53 -0.33
CA TYR A 9 -26.54 18.11 0.02
C TYR A 9 -27.82 17.75 0.76
N MET A 10 -28.20 16.48 0.72
CA MET A 10 -29.40 15.99 1.41
C MET A 10 -29.03 15.51 2.81
N LYS A 11 -29.72 16.00 3.82
CA LYS A 11 -29.60 15.54 5.21
C LYS A 11 -31.01 15.34 5.78
N ASN A 12 -31.32 14.13 6.21
CA ASN A 12 -32.64 13.76 6.73
C ASN A 12 -33.81 14.17 5.81
N GLY A 13 -33.65 13.96 4.50
CA GLY A 13 -34.67 14.32 3.51
C GLY A 13 -34.81 15.82 3.21
N GLN A 14 -34.01 16.68 3.83
CA GLN A 14 -34.02 18.12 3.59
C GLN A 14 -32.79 18.58 2.82
N LYS A 15 -32.98 19.55 1.91
CA LYS A 15 -31.86 20.24 1.25
C LYS A 15 -31.13 21.13 2.24
N LYS A 16 -29.82 20.96 2.32
CA LYS A 16 -28.90 21.84 3.06
C LYS A 16 -27.94 22.48 2.05
N TYR A 17 -28.00 23.78 1.94
CA TYR A 17 -27.17 24.53 1.01
C TYR A 17 -25.74 24.69 1.55
N ILE A 18 -24.77 24.68 0.67
CA ILE A 18 -23.36 24.90 1.00
C ILE A 18 -23.10 26.39 0.93
N CYS A 19 -22.70 26.97 2.05
CA CYS A 19 -22.24 28.35 2.11
C CYS A 19 -20.76 28.41 1.72
N LEU A 20 -20.43 29.07 0.61
CA LEU A 20 -19.05 29.20 0.14
C LEU A 20 -18.22 30.23 0.92
N ASP A 21 -18.89 31.10 1.68
CA ASP A 21 -18.26 32.18 2.45
C ASP A 21 -17.86 31.75 3.86
N SER A 22 -18.17 30.53 4.24
CA SER A 22 -17.85 30.02 5.56
C SER A 22 -17.45 28.55 5.56
N VAL A 23 -16.63 28.18 6.50
CA VAL A 23 -16.23 26.81 6.80
C VAL A 23 -16.65 26.43 8.20
N TYR A 24 -16.90 25.15 8.44
CA TYR A 24 -17.19 24.62 9.76
C TYR A 24 -16.47 23.29 9.99
N LEU A 25 -16.20 22.99 11.25
CA LEU A 25 -15.55 21.76 11.67
C LEU A 25 -16.62 20.69 11.92
N SER A 26 -16.74 19.70 11.00
CA SER A 26 -17.84 18.72 11.05
C SER A 26 -17.48 17.40 11.75
N PHE A 27 -16.26 16.89 11.56
CA PHE A 27 -15.79 15.62 12.14
C PHE A 27 -14.33 15.74 12.54
N PRO A 28 -14.03 16.47 13.60
CA PRO A 28 -12.65 16.60 14.05
C PRO A 28 -12.14 15.25 14.54
N LEU A 29 -11.10 14.76 13.91
CA LEU A 29 -10.51 13.47 14.16
C LEU A 29 -9.16 13.65 14.83
N ARG A 30 -8.92 12.91 15.91
CA ARG A 30 -7.63 12.86 16.57
C ARG A 30 -6.93 11.56 16.31
N PHE A 31 -5.68 11.65 15.85
CA PHE A 31 -4.78 10.52 15.70
C PHE A 31 -3.49 10.70 16.49
N SER A 32 -2.99 9.61 17.03
CA SER A 32 -1.65 9.56 17.60
C SER A 32 -1.03 8.20 17.23
N HIS A 33 0.21 8.22 16.80
CA HIS A 33 0.93 7.02 16.43
C HIS A 33 2.28 6.94 17.15
N ILE A 34 2.59 5.77 17.67
CA ILE A 34 3.92 5.44 18.17
C ILE A 34 4.40 4.25 17.35
N ALA A 35 5.46 4.46 16.58
CA ALA A 35 6.07 3.42 15.77
C ALA A 35 7.52 3.20 16.20
N LYS A 36 7.89 1.92 16.38
CA LYS A 36 9.26 1.49 16.67
C LYS A 36 9.65 0.51 15.59
N THR A 37 10.69 0.83 14.84
CA THR A 37 11.21 -0.02 13.77
C THR A 37 12.63 -0.46 14.12
N VAL A 38 12.88 -1.75 13.97
CA VAL A 38 14.21 -2.34 13.98
C VAL A 38 14.42 -2.99 12.62
N ALA A 39 15.51 -2.64 11.95
CA ALA A 39 15.89 -3.23 10.68
C ALA A 39 17.35 -3.64 10.72
N ASN A 40 17.64 -4.78 10.13
CA ASN A 40 19.00 -5.27 9.94
C ASN A 40 19.11 -5.92 8.57
N THR A 41 20.22 -5.67 7.87
CA THR A 41 20.55 -6.33 6.61
C THR A 41 22.00 -6.80 6.70
N LEU A 42 22.19 -8.09 6.49
CA LEU A 42 23.49 -8.71 6.29
C LEU A 42 23.63 -9.04 4.81
N GLU A 43 24.67 -8.51 4.19
CA GLU A 43 24.92 -8.66 2.76
C GLU A 43 26.36 -9.10 2.51
N LEU A 44 26.50 -10.05 1.60
CA LEU A 44 27.76 -10.49 1.04
C LEU A 44 27.74 -10.25 -0.46
N SER A 45 28.69 -9.49 -0.96
CA SER A 45 28.88 -9.26 -2.40
C SER A 45 30.32 -9.53 -2.82
N GLY A 46 30.49 -9.88 -4.08
CA GLY A 46 31.81 -10.15 -4.59
C GLY A 46 31.82 -10.36 -6.11
N LYS A 47 33.03 -10.64 -6.61
CA LYS A 47 33.25 -10.93 -8.02
C LYS A 47 34.10 -12.19 -8.16
N PHE A 48 33.80 -13.00 -9.15
CA PHE A 48 34.62 -14.14 -9.54
C PHE A 48 34.54 -14.36 -11.06
N ARG A 49 35.32 -15.27 -11.58
CA ARG A 49 35.32 -15.66 -13.00
C ARG A 49 35.17 -17.17 -13.16
N THR A 50 34.42 -17.56 -14.18
CA THR A 50 34.34 -18.92 -14.65
C THR A 50 34.83 -18.93 -16.11
N GLY A 51 36.12 -19.22 -16.28
CA GLY A 51 36.81 -18.97 -17.54
C GLY A 51 36.84 -17.49 -17.91
N GLU A 52 36.33 -17.14 -19.09
CA GLU A 52 36.25 -15.76 -19.56
C GLU A 52 35.01 -15.00 -18.98
N ILE A 53 34.05 -15.73 -18.44
CA ILE A 53 32.79 -15.19 -17.92
C ILE A 53 33.05 -14.50 -16.57
N LYS A 54 32.59 -13.26 -16.42
CA LYS A 54 32.68 -12.51 -15.16
C LYS A 54 31.35 -12.57 -14.42
N HIS A 55 31.40 -12.83 -13.15
CA HIS A 55 30.26 -12.84 -12.22
C HIS A 55 30.40 -11.71 -11.21
N THR A 56 29.29 -10.99 -10.95
CA THR A 56 29.16 -10.07 -9.85
C THR A 56 27.94 -10.50 -9.04
N TYR A 57 28.21 -11.18 -7.92
CA TYR A 57 27.15 -11.72 -7.08
C TYR A 57 26.87 -10.86 -5.85
N MET A 58 25.68 -10.95 -5.36
CA MET A 58 25.20 -10.39 -4.11
C MET A 58 24.19 -11.34 -3.48
N GLY A 59 24.34 -11.62 -2.21
CA GLY A 59 23.38 -12.39 -1.46
C GLY A 59 23.26 -11.87 -0.04
N GLY A 60 22.12 -12.06 0.56
CA GLY A 60 21.93 -11.52 1.89
C GLY A 60 20.67 -11.97 2.60
N TYR A 61 20.60 -11.56 3.86
CA TYR A 61 19.46 -11.71 4.73
C TYR A 61 19.01 -10.34 5.22
N SER A 62 17.72 -10.06 5.16
CA SER A 62 17.12 -8.85 5.68
C SER A 62 16.05 -9.18 6.71
N PHE A 63 16.08 -8.48 7.83
CA PHE A 63 15.08 -8.54 8.90
C PHE A 63 14.51 -7.16 9.15
N VAL A 64 13.19 -7.07 9.25
CA VAL A 64 12.49 -5.86 9.66
C VAL A 64 11.42 -6.22 10.67
N ALA A 65 11.43 -5.52 11.81
CA ALA A 65 10.37 -5.56 12.82
C ALA A 65 9.81 -4.16 13.01
N LEU A 66 8.51 -4.00 12.79
CA LEU A 66 7.77 -2.76 13.04
C LEU A 66 6.70 -3.03 14.10
N ASN A 67 6.81 -2.36 15.22
CA ASN A 67 5.78 -2.32 16.26
C ASN A 67 5.14 -0.94 16.26
N ARG A 68 3.83 -0.89 16.03
CA ARG A 68 3.08 0.36 15.96
C ARG A 68 1.87 0.29 16.88
N THR A 69 1.71 1.32 17.72
CA THR A 69 0.47 1.59 18.43
C THR A 69 -0.16 2.85 17.84
N SER A 70 -1.40 2.73 17.45
CA SER A 70 -2.18 3.81 16.85
C SER A 70 -3.40 4.06 17.72
N TYR A 71 -3.62 5.32 18.06
CA TYR A 71 -4.79 5.79 18.78
C TYR A 71 -5.62 6.66 17.87
N SER A 72 -6.92 6.50 17.91
CA SER A 72 -7.86 7.36 17.18
C SER A 72 -9.08 7.67 18.05
N GLY A 73 -9.70 8.79 17.78
CA GLY A 73 -10.94 9.22 18.41
C GLY A 73 -11.57 10.36 17.66
N TYR A 74 -12.86 10.51 17.82
CA TYR A 74 -13.60 11.65 17.32
C TYR A 74 -13.75 12.66 18.46
N ASN A 75 -13.59 13.93 18.15
CA ASN A 75 -13.91 15.01 19.08
C ASN A 75 -15.40 15.32 18.96
N LEU A 76 -16.10 15.20 20.06
CA LEU A 76 -17.49 15.62 20.16
C LEU A 76 -17.56 17.09 20.61
N GLY A 77 -18.76 17.69 20.59
CA GLY A 77 -18.95 19.08 20.93
C GLY A 77 -18.35 19.52 22.28
N ASP A 78 -18.48 18.64 23.28
CA ASP A 78 -17.95 18.89 24.64
C ASP A 78 -16.41 18.81 24.74
N ASP A 79 -15.76 18.22 23.75
CA ASP A 79 -14.29 18.07 23.68
C ASP A 79 -13.62 19.30 23.02
N VAL A 80 -14.38 20.24 22.51
CA VAL A 80 -13.88 21.42 21.80
C VAL A 80 -13.94 22.64 22.70
N GLN A 81 -12.81 23.31 22.86
CA GLN A 81 -12.69 24.57 23.57
C GLN A 81 -12.76 25.72 22.56
N GLY A 82 -13.69 26.63 22.73
CA GLY A 82 -13.93 27.76 21.85
C GLY A 82 -15.33 27.73 21.24
N PRO A 83 -15.57 28.23 20.01
CA PRO A 83 -16.89 28.29 19.40
C PRO A 83 -17.60 26.95 19.23
N GLY A 84 -16.85 25.84 19.33
CA GLY A 84 -17.39 24.51 19.32
C GLY A 84 -17.52 23.91 17.93
N LEU A 85 -17.97 22.63 17.92
CA LEU A 85 -18.30 21.91 16.69
C LEU A 85 -19.51 22.59 16.00
N TYR A 86 -19.52 22.49 14.67
CA TYR A 86 -20.57 23.08 13.82
C TYR A 86 -20.67 24.61 13.87
N SER A 87 -19.75 25.31 14.55
CA SER A 87 -19.60 26.74 14.40
C SER A 87 -19.03 27.08 13.02
N HIS A 88 -19.54 28.15 12.43
CA HIS A 88 -19.08 28.63 11.14
C HIS A 88 -18.09 29.77 11.34
N VAL A 89 -17.01 29.71 10.55
CA VAL A 89 -15.98 30.75 10.48
C VAL A 89 -15.96 31.30 9.08
N SER A 90 -16.02 32.61 8.90
CA SER A 90 -15.95 33.25 7.60
C SER A 90 -14.60 33.00 6.94
N VAL A 91 -14.59 32.71 5.63
CA VAL A 91 -13.36 32.61 4.85
C VAL A 91 -12.63 33.94 4.69
N TYR A 92 -13.35 35.05 4.89
CA TYR A 92 -12.81 36.43 4.80
C TYR A 92 -12.23 36.91 6.13
N ASP A 93 -12.56 36.23 7.24
CA ASP A 93 -12.01 36.49 8.56
C ASP A 93 -11.66 35.17 9.24
N PRO A 94 -10.62 34.47 8.76
CA PRO A 94 -10.25 33.15 9.24
C PRO A 94 -9.60 33.26 10.64
N HIS A 95 -10.20 32.59 11.61
CA HIS A 95 -9.66 32.48 12.95
C HIS A 95 -9.83 31.07 13.52
N SER A 96 -9.10 30.73 14.55
CA SER A 96 -9.20 29.42 15.18
C SER A 96 -10.59 29.20 15.79
N MET A 97 -11.21 28.07 15.50
CA MET A 97 -12.46 27.62 16.14
C MET A 97 -12.25 27.06 17.55
N GLY A 98 -11.06 27.14 18.08
CA GLY A 98 -10.69 26.61 19.38
C GLY A 98 -9.73 25.43 19.27
N TYR A 99 -9.43 24.80 20.38
CA TYR A 99 -8.60 23.62 20.46
C TYR A 99 -9.36 22.41 21.01
N MET A 100 -8.87 21.23 20.73
CA MET A 100 -9.55 19.99 21.08
C MET A 100 -8.88 19.32 22.26
N THR A 101 -9.67 18.91 23.23
CA THR A 101 -9.23 18.18 24.43
C THR A 101 -9.59 16.69 24.35
N SER A 102 -9.89 16.21 23.18
CA SER A 102 -10.46 14.88 22.91
C SER A 102 -9.72 13.73 23.56
N LYS A 103 -10.49 12.75 23.96
CA LYS A 103 -10.02 11.44 24.40
C LYS A 103 -9.84 10.50 23.21
N PHE A 104 -8.95 9.53 23.33
CA PHE A 104 -8.88 8.43 22.39
C PHE A 104 -9.91 7.38 22.74
N SER A 105 -10.72 6.99 21.77
CA SER A 105 -11.77 5.96 21.94
C SER A 105 -11.34 4.59 21.45
N LYS A 106 -10.29 4.52 20.65
CA LYS A 106 -9.79 3.28 20.07
C LYS A 106 -8.27 3.25 20.07
N ALA A 107 -7.72 2.10 20.45
CA ALA A 107 -6.32 1.77 20.30
C ALA A 107 -6.16 0.56 19.38
N THR A 108 -5.19 0.60 18.48
CA THR A 108 -4.82 -0.54 17.62
C THR A 108 -3.32 -0.75 17.72
N VAL A 109 -2.91 -1.95 18.11
CA VAL A 109 -1.50 -2.39 18.11
C VAL A 109 -1.27 -3.29 16.93
N THR A 110 -0.20 -3.04 16.20
CA THR A 110 0.23 -3.89 15.08
C THR A 110 1.69 -4.27 15.25
N HIS A 111 1.97 -5.53 14.99
CA HIS A 111 3.32 -6.06 14.89
C HIS A 111 3.52 -6.60 13.47
N HIS A 112 4.59 -6.18 12.85
CA HIS A 112 4.94 -6.56 11.52
C HIS A 112 6.37 -7.07 11.51
N TYR A 113 6.57 -8.31 11.10
CA TYR A 113 7.88 -8.94 10.97
C TYR A 113 8.06 -9.41 9.53
N SER A 114 9.19 -9.05 8.95
CA SER A 114 9.61 -9.51 7.63
C SER A 114 11.01 -10.09 7.73
N ASN A 115 11.19 -11.29 7.18
CA ASN A 115 12.48 -11.93 7.03
C ASN A 115 12.62 -12.30 5.56
N SER A 116 13.78 -12.03 4.98
CA SER A 116 14.00 -12.25 3.56
C SER A 116 15.40 -12.78 3.32
N LEU A 117 15.49 -13.80 2.46
CA LEU A 117 16.74 -14.26 1.88
C LEU A 117 16.75 -13.91 0.40
N TYR A 118 17.87 -13.42 -0.10
CA TYR A 118 17.99 -13.08 -1.50
C TYR A 118 19.38 -13.42 -2.05
N LEU A 119 19.40 -13.71 -3.34
CA LEU A 119 20.60 -13.98 -4.12
C LEU A 119 20.44 -13.37 -5.49
N GLN A 120 21.50 -12.73 -5.97
CA GLN A 120 21.59 -12.15 -7.31
C GLN A 120 22.94 -12.44 -7.91
N ASP A 121 22.97 -12.72 -9.21
CA ASP A 121 24.20 -12.77 -10.00
C ASP A 121 24.03 -11.98 -11.30
N MET A 122 24.99 -11.13 -11.56
CA MET A 122 25.15 -10.44 -12.83
C MET A 122 26.32 -11.07 -13.59
N VAL A 123 26.02 -11.71 -14.70
CA VAL A 123 26.93 -12.46 -15.54
C VAL A 123 27.27 -11.63 -16.77
N GLU A 124 28.56 -11.32 -16.95
CA GLU A 124 29.09 -10.71 -18.17
C GLU A 124 29.76 -11.80 -19.01
N PHE A 125 29.09 -12.25 -20.08
CA PHE A 125 29.60 -13.26 -21.02
C PHE A 125 30.75 -12.70 -21.86
N ASN A 126 30.61 -11.46 -22.29
CA ASN A 126 31.58 -10.68 -23.03
C ASN A 126 31.29 -9.18 -22.88
N GLU A 127 31.93 -8.33 -23.67
CA GLU A 127 31.73 -6.88 -23.63
C GLU A 127 30.31 -6.46 -24.07
N GLN A 128 29.66 -7.28 -24.88
CA GLN A 128 28.34 -6.97 -25.46
C GLN A 128 27.17 -7.55 -24.66
N TRP A 129 27.33 -8.71 -24.02
CA TRP A 129 26.25 -9.45 -23.40
C TRP A 129 26.39 -9.53 -21.89
N LYS A 130 25.37 -9.03 -21.20
CA LYS A 130 25.23 -9.12 -19.74
C LYS A 130 23.85 -9.65 -19.39
N VAL A 131 23.78 -10.51 -18.39
CA VAL A 131 22.54 -11.12 -17.89
C VAL A 131 22.49 -11.01 -16.38
N LEU A 132 21.34 -10.65 -15.85
CA LEU A 132 21.04 -10.62 -14.42
C LEU A 132 20.02 -11.69 -14.08
N ALA A 133 20.29 -12.47 -13.04
CA ALA A 133 19.31 -13.33 -12.40
C ALA A 133 19.26 -13.06 -10.91
N ALA A 134 18.06 -12.97 -10.33
CA ALA A 134 17.87 -12.76 -8.90
C ALA A 134 16.69 -13.55 -8.40
N LEU A 135 16.82 -14.05 -7.16
CA LEU A 135 15.78 -14.73 -6.41
C LEU A 135 15.67 -14.09 -5.02
N ARG A 136 14.46 -13.99 -4.52
CA ARG A 136 14.20 -13.53 -3.16
C ARG A 136 13.07 -14.34 -2.57
N TYR A 137 13.26 -14.80 -1.34
CA TYR A 137 12.25 -15.51 -0.57
C TYR A 137 11.92 -14.71 0.68
N ASP A 138 10.65 -14.35 0.84
CA ASP A 138 10.13 -13.53 1.92
C ASP A 138 9.22 -14.34 2.84
N PHE A 139 9.44 -14.19 4.14
CA PHE A 139 8.52 -14.59 5.21
C PHE A 139 7.96 -13.34 5.84
N PHE A 140 6.66 -13.27 5.90
CA PHE A 140 5.93 -12.14 6.41
C PHE A 140 4.96 -12.57 7.51
N ARG A 141 4.98 -11.87 8.64
CA ARG A 141 4.02 -12.04 9.71
C ARG A 141 3.44 -10.70 10.10
N TYR A 142 2.14 -10.59 10.07
CA TYR A 142 1.40 -9.42 10.49
C TYR A 142 0.44 -9.82 11.61
N MET A 143 0.47 -9.07 12.70
CA MET A 143 -0.40 -9.28 13.86
C MET A 143 -1.08 -7.96 14.17
N SER A 144 -2.36 -8.00 14.48
CA SER A 144 -3.12 -6.81 14.87
C SER A 144 -4.17 -7.15 15.91
N ALA A 145 -4.33 -6.24 16.85
CA ALA A 145 -5.41 -6.25 17.80
C ALA A 145 -5.91 -4.82 18.01
N SER A 146 -7.21 -4.68 18.24
CA SER A 146 -7.85 -3.40 18.51
C SER A 146 -8.75 -3.51 19.71
N ALA A 147 -8.76 -2.46 20.53
CA ALA A 147 -9.67 -2.35 21.65
C ALA A 147 -10.30 -0.95 21.66
N THR A 148 -11.56 -0.90 22.09
CA THR A 148 -12.19 0.34 22.48
C THR A 148 -11.78 0.63 23.92
N THR A 149 -11.12 1.76 24.15
CA THR A 149 -10.66 2.12 25.47
C THR A 149 -10.92 3.60 25.74
N PRO A 150 -11.59 3.95 26.85
CA PRO A 150 -11.71 5.34 27.27
C PRO A 150 -10.47 5.86 28.00
N THR A 151 -9.59 5.00 28.49
CA THR A 151 -8.60 5.37 29.48
C THR A 151 -7.16 5.21 29.07
N GLY A 152 -6.84 4.40 28.05
CA GLY A 152 -5.48 4.38 27.52
C GLY A 152 -4.77 3.07 27.40
N ARG A 153 -3.47 3.18 27.29
CA ARG A 153 -2.50 2.24 26.76
C ARG A 153 -2.37 0.91 27.51
N ARG A 154 -2.58 0.91 28.82
CA ARG A 154 -2.34 -0.26 29.67
C ARG A 154 -3.46 -1.29 29.60
N GLU A 155 -4.71 -0.86 29.55
CA GLU A 155 -5.86 -1.76 29.44
C GLU A 155 -5.89 -2.53 28.13
N TYR A 156 -5.27 -1.98 27.09
CA TYR A 156 -5.17 -2.62 25.80
C TYR A 156 -4.26 -3.86 25.82
N GLU A 157 -3.11 -3.78 26.48
CA GLU A 157 -2.10 -4.84 26.50
C GLU A 157 -2.56 -6.07 27.29
N GLU A 158 -3.47 -5.91 28.23
CA GLU A 158 -3.96 -6.95 29.12
C GLU A 158 -5.12 -7.80 28.58
N HIS A 159 -5.91 -7.27 27.62
CA HIS A 159 -7.19 -7.88 27.24
C HIS A 159 -7.38 -8.24 25.77
N SER A 160 -6.41 -8.05 24.93
CA SER A 160 -6.57 -8.21 23.48
C SER A 160 -5.86 -9.42 22.91
N SER A 161 -6.61 -10.32 22.27
CA SER A 161 -6.04 -11.34 21.41
C SER A 161 -5.62 -10.77 20.07
N PHE A 162 -4.43 -11.15 19.60
CA PHE A 162 -3.94 -10.75 18.28
C PHE A 162 -4.47 -11.68 17.20
N ASN A 163 -5.06 -11.09 16.16
CA ASN A 163 -5.22 -11.76 14.88
C ASN A 163 -3.87 -11.80 14.15
N MET A 164 -3.55 -12.92 13.50
CA MET A 164 -2.25 -13.13 12.88
C MET A 164 -2.39 -13.65 11.44
N ILE A 165 -1.66 -13.03 10.53
CA ILE A 165 -1.52 -13.45 9.15
C ILE A 165 -0.06 -13.77 8.87
N LYS A 166 0.19 -14.88 8.17
CA LYS A 166 1.52 -15.31 7.72
C LYS A 166 1.51 -15.45 6.21
N ASN A 167 2.38 -14.74 5.52
CA ASN A 167 2.55 -14.88 4.09
C ASN A 167 3.98 -15.33 3.77
N LYS A 168 4.13 -16.05 2.67
CA LYS A 168 5.42 -16.46 2.10
C LYS A 168 5.38 -16.18 0.61
N ALA A 169 6.48 -15.70 0.07
CA ALA A 169 6.59 -15.46 -1.36
C ALA A 169 8.00 -15.73 -1.87
N LEU A 170 8.06 -16.36 -3.02
CA LEU A 170 9.25 -16.39 -3.85
C LEU A 170 9.05 -15.39 -4.97
N THR A 171 9.96 -14.45 -5.10
CA THR A 171 10.02 -13.49 -6.19
C THR A 171 11.32 -13.65 -6.95
N TYR A 172 11.29 -13.34 -8.24
CA TYR A 172 12.44 -13.50 -9.11
C TYR A 172 12.52 -12.36 -10.11
N ARG A 173 13.74 -12.10 -10.57
CA ARG A 173 14.04 -11.10 -11.58
C ARG A 173 15.05 -11.67 -12.58
N PHE A 174 14.80 -11.42 -13.85
CA PHE A 174 15.73 -11.70 -14.94
C PHE A 174 15.90 -10.42 -15.75
N GLY A 175 17.11 -10.19 -16.22
CA GLY A 175 17.43 -9.09 -17.10
C GLY A 175 18.51 -9.50 -18.09
N ALA A 176 18.44 -8.98 -19.31
CA ALA A 176 19.48 -9.13 -20.31
C ALA A 176 19.77 -7.76 -20.93
N VAL A 177 21.03 -7.47 -21.17
CA VAL A 177 21.49 -6.27 -21.83
C VAL A 177 22.42 -6.68 -22.98
N TYR A 178 22.14 -6.15 -24.15
CA TYR A 178 22.98 -6.26 -25.33
C TYR A 178 23.51 -4.89 -25.73
N LEU A 179 24.82 -4.78 -25.86
CA LEU A 179 25.58 -3.57 -26.21
C LEU A 179 26.17 -3.71 -27.62
N PRO A 180 25.40 -3.49 -28.72
CA PRO A 180 25.92 -3.60 -30.08
C PRO A 180 27.05 -2.60 -30.35
N HIS A 181 26.97 -1.44 -29.72
CA HIS A 181 27.97 -0.36 -29.79
C HIS A 181 28.12 0.29 -28.41
N PRO A 182 29.24 0.99 -28.16
CA PRO A 182 29.46 1.70 -26.88
C PRO A 182 28.33 2.69 -26.52
N ASN A 183 27.66 3.23 -27.51
CA ASN A 183 26.62 4.26 -27.37
C ASN A 183 25.19 3.70 -27.36
N THR A 184 25.02 2.38 -27.53
CA THR A 184 23.70 1.76 -27.70
C THR A 184 23.55 0.59 -26.78
N SER A 185 22.44 0.56 -26.04
CA SER A 185 22.08 -0.53 -25.17
C SER A 185 20.64 -0.97 -25.48
N ILE A 186 20.47 -2.24 -25.76
CA ILE A 186 19.16 -2.89 -25.88
C ILE A 186 19.00 -3.77 -24.63
N TYR A 187 17.86 -3.65 -23.96
CA TYR A 187 17.63 -4.43 -22.75
C TYR A 187 16.25 -5.08 -22.75
N ALA A 188 16.16 -6.18 -22.03
CA ALA A 188 14.91 -6.82 -21.67
C ALA A 188 14.93 -7.18 -20.19
N SER A 189 13.82 -7.00 -19.50
CA SER A 189 13.69 -7.38 -18.10
C SER A 189 12.35 -8.04 -17.81
N PHE A 190 12.36 -8.98 -16.86
CA PHE A 190 11.18 -9.61 -16.32
C PHE A 190 11.33 -9.71 -14.80
N ALA A 191 10.31 -9.29 -14.05
CA ALA A 191 10.34 -9.38 -12.60
C ALA A 191 8.96 -9.77 -12.07
N SER A 192 8.93 -10.64 -11.08
CA SER A 192 7.73 -10.90 -10.29
C SER A 192 7.70 -10.01 -9.06
N PHE A 193 6.50 -9.74 -8.56
CA PHE A 193 6.29 -9.01 -7.31
C PHE A 193 5.18 -9.63 -6.46
N PHE A 194 5.18 -9.27 -5.20
CA PHE A 194 4.27 -9.77 -4.21
C PHE A 194 3.92 -8.64 -3.23
N LYS A 195 2.65 -8.60 -2.81
CA LYS A 195 2.18 -7.71 -1.75
C LYS A 195 1.41 -8.53 -0.72
N PRO A 196 1.87 -8.59 0.53
CA PRO A 196 1.19 -9.34 1.58
C PRO A 196 -0.18 -8.74 1.89
N ILE A 197 -1.14 -9.59 2.18
CA ILE A 197 -2.47 -9.19 2.64
C ILE A 197 -2.44 -8.91 4.14
N ARG A 198 -3.30 -7.99 4.57
CA ARG A 198 -3.50 -7.61 5.96
C ARG A 198 -4.99 -7.58 6.34
N THR A 199 -5.82 -8.31 5.62
CA THR A 199 -7.26 -8.38 5.86
C THR A 199 -7.55 -9.52 6.81
N PHE A 200 -8.13 -9.20 7.96
CA PHE A 200 -8.65 -10.16 8.93
C PHE A 200 -10.13 -10.38 8.72
N TYR A 201 -10.61 -11.52 9.20
CA TYR A 201 -12.03 -11.83 9.26
C TYR A 201 -12.80 -10.76 10.07
N GLN A 202 -13.99 -10.42 9.60
CA GLN A 202 -14.95 -9.53 10.25
C GLN A 202 -16.35 -10.14 10.14
N ASP A 203 -17.10 -10.15 11.22
CA ASP A 203 -18.43 -10.82 11.29
C ASP A 203 -19.50 -10.21 10.38
N ASN A 204 -19.37 -8.94 10.02
CA ASN A 204 -20.33 -8.21 9.17
C ASN A 204 -19.80 -8.00 7.73
N VAL A 205 -18.97 -8.91 7.25
CA VAL A 205 -18.38 -8.85 5.91
C VAL A 205 -18.63 -10.15 5.17
N ILE A 206 -19.13 -10.04 3.96
CA ILE A 206 -19.25 -11.14 3.00
C ILE A 206 -17.98 -11.16 2.15
N TYR A 207 -17.40 -12.33 2.03
CA TYR A 207 -16.17 -12.55 1.25
C TYR A 207 -16.48 -13.28 -0.04
N VAL A 208 -15.94 -12.74 -1.15
CA VAL A 208 -16.12 -13.29 -2.50
C VAL A 208 -14.76 -13.63 -3.10
N GLY A 209 -14.60 -14.86 -3.55
CA GLY A 209 -13.39 -15.34 -4.20
C GLY A 209 -13.18 -14.80 -5.61
N GLY A 210 -12.01 -15.09 -6.18
CA GLY A 210 -11.69 -14.72 -7.57
C GLY A 210 -12.55 -15.41 -8.63
N ASP A 211 -13.26 -16.45 -8.25
CA ASP A 211 -14.26 -17.18 -9.06
C ASP A 211 -15.67 -16.54 -8.99
N GLY A 212 -15.83 -15.48 -8.21
CA GLY A 212 -17.11 -14.81 -7.99
C GLY A 212 -18.01 -15.47 -6.94
N ASN A 213 -17.56 -16.57 -6.33
CA ASN A 213 -18.35 -17.29 -5.33
C ASN A 213 -18.10 -16.75 -3.92
N ARG A 214 -19.17 -16.70 -3.12
CA ARG A 214 -19.10 -16.41 -1.68
C ARG A 214 -18.39 -17.57 -0.97
N PHE A 215 -17.54 -17.23 0.01
CA PHE A 215 -16.90 -18.20 0.89
C PHE A 215 -16.82 -17.67 2.32
N GLU A 216 -16.68 -18.58 3.28
CA GLU A 216 -16.45 -18.23 4.69
C GLU A 216 -15.00 -18.51 5.06
N PRO A 217 -14.19 -17.47 5.31
CA PRO A 217 -12.83 -17.66 5.76
C PRO A 217 -12.79 -18.07 7.25
N ALA A 218 -11.77 -18.81 7.63
CA ALA A 218 -11.51 -19.09 9.03
C ALA A 218 -11.17 -17.80 9.80
N ARG A 219 -11.68 -17.64 11.02
CA ARG A 219 -11.59 -16.40 11.80
C ARG A 219 -10.17 -15.93 12.09
N ASN A 220 -9.21 -16.83 12.20
CA ASN A 220 -7.82 -16.53 12.58
C ASN A 220 -6.83 -16.77 11.42
N GLU A 221 -7.33 -16.94 10.21
CA GLU A 221 -6.52 -17.22 9.04
C GLU A 221 -6.54 -16.07 8.03
N GLU A 222 -5.76 -16.25 7.00
CA GLU A 222 -5.69 -15.35 5.87
C GLU A 222 -6.99 -15.43 5.05
N VAL A 223 -7.70 -14.32 4.97
CA VAL A 223 -9.00 -14.27 4.26
C VAL A 223 -8.82 -14.41 2.75
N PHE A 224 -7.79 -13.79 2.18
CA PHE A 224 -7.51 -13.76 0.75
C PHE A 224 -6.08 -14.18 0.45
N LYS A 225 -5.83 -14.63 -0.77
CA LYS A 225 -4.48 -14.87 -1.27
C LYS A 225 -3.73 -13.55 -1.43
N PRO A 226 -2.40 -13.52 -1.20
CA PRO A 226 -1.60 -12.32 -1.45
C PRO A 226 -1.75 -11.79 -2.88
N GLU A 227 -1.72 -10.47 -3.02
CA GLU A 227 -1.58 -9.87 -4.34
C GLU A 227 -0.21 -10.23 -4.90
N LYS A 228 -0.17 -10.65 -6.16
CA LYS A 228 1.06 -10.98 -6.87
C LYS A 228 0.97 -10.53 -8.32
N GLY A 229 2.10 -10.44 -8.95
CA GLY A 229 2.12 -10.10 -10.36
C GLY A 229 3.52 -10.19 -10.94
N TYR A 230 3.61 -9.74 -12.17
CA TYR A 230 4.87 -9.63 -12.87
C TYR A 230 4.86 -8.42 -13.79
N GLN A 231 6.05 -7.98 -14.12
CA GLN A 231 6.31 -6.97 -15.14
C GLN A 231 7.33 -7.49 -16.15
N ALA A 232 7.14 -7.12 -17.39
CA ALA A 232 8.07 -7.32 -18.47
C ALA A 232 8.33 -5.99 -19.17
N GLU A 233 9.56 -5.73 -19.55
CA GLU A 233 9.96 -4.51 -20.24
C GLU A 233 11.05 -4.82 -21.25
N VAL A 234 10.99 -4.19 -22.42
CA VAL A 234 12.05 -4.17 -23.42
C VAL A 234 12.30 -2.73 -23.84
N GLY A 235 13.56 -2.37 -23.94
CA GLY A 235 13.90 -0.98 -24.27
C GLY A 235 15.24 -0.82 -24.99
N LEU A 236 15.40 0.36 -25.52
CA LEU A 236 16.58 0.84 -26.19
C LEU A 236 17.06 2.12 -25.52
N LYS A 237 18.37 2.21 -25.26
CA LYS A 237 19.02 3.44 -24.80
C LYS A 237 20.11 3.81 -25.78
N TYR A 238 20.14 5.07 -26.16
CA TYR A 238 21.16 5.63 -27.03
C TYR A 238 21.75 6.88 -26.39
N GLN A 239 23.06 6.98 -26.39
CA GLN A 239 23.75 8.14 -25.84
C GLN A 239 24.87 8.58 -26.81
N LEU A 240 24.75 9.79 -27.34
CA LEU A 240 25.76 10.41 -28.18
C LEU A 240 26.53 11.46 -27.37
N ASN A 241 27.69 11.04 -26.84
CA ASN A 241 28.53 11.85 -25.95
C ASN A 241 27.70 12.46 -24.80
N ASN A 242 27.92 13.73 -24.47
CA ASN A 242 27.13 14.48 -23.49
C ASN A 242 26.03 15.34 -24.13
N ILE A 243 25.80 15.20 -25.43
CA ILE A 243 24.93 16.09 -26.22
C ILE A 243 23.51 15.53 -26.27
N LEU A 244 23.37 14.24 -26.56
CA LEU A 244 22.06 13.61 -26.77
C LEU A 244 21.98 12.30 -25.97
N SER A 245 20.90 12.16 -25.21
CA SER A 245 20.46 10.89 -24.61
C SER A 245 19.03 10.62 -25.05
N ALA A 246 18.76 9.42 -25.54
CA ALA A 246 17.43 8.97 -25.93
C ALA A 246 17.14 7.58 -25.31
N ASN A 247 15.95 7.44 -24.74
CA ASN A 247 15.45 6.19 -24.21
C ASN A 247 14.07 5.89 -24.80
N ALA A 248 13.83 4.63 -25.16
CA ALA A 248 12.52 4.18 -25.57
C ALA A 248 12.26 2.82 -24.93
N SER A 249 11.09 2.59 -24.36
CA SER A 249 10.71 1.29 -23.81
C SER A 249 9.24 0.96 -24.03
N LEU A 250 8.97 -0.35 -24.05
CA LEU A 250 7.64 -0.95 -24.01
C LEU A 250 7.54 -1.76 -22.74
N PHE A 251 6.44 -1.60 -22.01
CA PHE A 251 6.23 -2.35 -20.79
C PHE A 251 4.86 -3.03 -20.73
N TYR A 252 4.81 -4.11 -19.97
CA TYR A 252 3.61 -4.82 -19.59
C TYR A 252 3.67 -5.20 -18.11
N ILE A 253 2.62 -4.87 -17.36
CA ILE A 253 2.47 -5.19 -15.94
C ILE A 253 1.15 -5.92 -15.76
N ARG A 254 1.19 -7.08 -15.09
CA ARG A 254 0.00 -7.82 -14.67
C ARG A 254 -0.03 -7.95 -13.16
N LYS A 255 -1.12 -7.54 -12.56
CA LYS A 255 -1.40 -7.69 -11.14
C LYS A 255 -2.59 -8.61 -10.95
N MET A 256 -2.46 -9.57 -10.05
CA MET A 256 -3.43 -10.62 -9.77
C MET A 256 -3.80 -10.62 -8.29
N ASN A 257 -4.96 -11.17 -7.96
CA ASN A 257 -5.47 -11.29 -6.60
C ASN A 257 -5.71 -9.94 -5.91
N SER A 258 -6.03 -8.89 -6.65
CA SER A 258 -6.40 -7.60 -6.06
C SER A 258 -7.72 -7.72 -5.30
N THR A 259 -7.78 -7.11 -4.12
CA THR A 259 -8.99 -7.05 -3.31
C THR A 259 -9.66 -5.70 -3.44
N ALA A 260 -10.99 -5.67 -3.49
CA ALA A 260 -11.79 -4.47 -3.48
C ALA A 260 -13.07 -4.65 -2.67
N THR A 261 -13.55 -3.56 -2.10
CA THR A 261 -14.91 -3.50 -1.56
C THR A 261 -15.88 -3.35 -2.72
N LEU A 262 -16.75 -4.33 -2.91
CA LEU A 262 -17.73 -4.36 -3.99
C LEU A 262 -18.97 -3.51 -3.64
N THR A 263 -19.38 -3.58 -2.39
CA THR A 263 -20.43 -2.72 -1.81
C THR A 263 -20.33 -2.67 -0.30
N ASN A 264 -20.78 -1.58 0.30
CA ASN A 264 -20.88 -1.42 1.75
C ASN A 264 -22.34 -1.48 2.25
N ASN A 265 -23.31 -1.66 1.36
CA ASN A 265 -24.73 -1.55 1.66
C ASN A 265 -25.50 -2.80 1.21
N TYR A 266 -24.88 -3.98 1.28
CA TYR A 266 -25.57 -5.23 1.01
C TYR A 266 -26.47 -5.55 2.20
N GLN A 267 -27.76 -5.79 1.94
CA GLN A 267 -28.71 -6.16 2.98
C GLN A 267 -28.95 -7.66 2.93
N GLU A 268 -28.78 -8.31 4.05
CA GLU A 268 -29.04 -9.74 4.24
C GLU A 268 -29.91 -9.94 5.48
N GLU A 269 -30.85 -10.87 5.41
CA GLU A 269 -31.66 -11.26 6.54
C GLU A 269 -30.88 -12.31 7.37
N VAL A 270 -30.49 -11.93 8.60
CA VAL A 270 -29.78 -12.79 9.53
C VAL A 270 -30.62 -12.94 10.78
N ASN A 271 -31.06 -14.19 11.08
CA ASN A 271 -31.91 -14.49 12.23
C ASN A 271 -33.23 -13.67 12.29
N GLY A 272 -33.83 -13.35 11.15
CA GLY A 272 -35.06 -12.58 11.07
C GLY A 272 -34.89 -11.06 11.17
N GLU A 273 -33.65 -10.56 11.21
CA GLU A 273 -33.32 -9.14 11.19
C GLU A 273 -32.54 -8.76 9.93
N THR A 274 -32.91 -7.65 9.29
CA THR A 274 -32.17 -7.13 8.14
C THR A 274 -30.86 -6.50 8.61
N THR A 275 -29.75 -7.13 8.24
CA THR A 275 -28.41 -6.66 8.59
C THR A 275 -27.71 -6.06 7.36
N THR A 276 -27.08 -4.90 7.50
CA THR A 276 -26.27 -4.30 6.45
C THR A 276 -24.84 -4.82 6.55
N MET A 277 -24.35 -5.39 5.47
CA MET A 277 -23.03 -5.99 5.37
C MET A 277 -22.19 -5.32 4.27
N SER A 278 -20.89 -5.36 4.44
CA SER A 278 -19.93 -5.03 3.38
C SER A 278 -19.59 -6.30 2.59
N VAL A 279 -19.46 -6.17 1.28
CA VAL A 279 -18.99 -7.27 0.42
C VAL A 279 -17.60 -6.93 -0.05
N ILE A 280 -16.62 -7.76 0.31
CA ILE A 280 -15.23 -7.61 -0.11
C ILE A 280 -14.87 -8.80 -1.01
N GLY A 281 -14.37 -8.49 -2.20
CA GLY A 281 -14.00 -9.51 -3.19
C GLY A 281 -12.54 -9.46 -3.57
N GLN A 282 -11.99 -10.63 -3.94
CA GLN A 282 -10.71 -10.73 -4.61
C GLN A 282 -10.95 -10.61 -6.12
N VAL A 283 -10.91 -9.39 -6.63
CA VAL A 283 -11.38 -9.04 -7.97
C VAL A 283 -10.29 -9.18 -9.02
N GLY A 284 -9.96 -10.38 -9.39
CA GLY A 284 -9.39 -10.69 -10.67
C GLY A 284 -8.00 -10.12 -10.97
N VAL A 285 -7.83 -9.72 -12.21
CA VAL A 285 -6.55 -9.37 -12.85
C VAL A 285 -6.64 -7.94 -13.35
N GLN A 286 -5.57 -7.18 -13.13
CA GLN A 286 -5.37 -5.84 -13.66
C GLN A 286 -4.14 -5.83 -14.56
N ASP A 287 -4.30 -5.42 -15.81
CA ASP A 287 -3.23 -5.28 -16.78
C ASP A 287 -2.96 -3.79 -17.06
N SER A 288 -1.67 -3.45 -17.13
CA SER A 288 -1.19 -2.17 -17.59
C SER A 288 -0.12 -2.38 -18.66
N LYS A 289 -0.24 -1.68 -19.76
CA LYS A 289 0.73 -1.73 -20.87
C LYS A 289 0.91 -0.34 -21.46
N GLY A 290 2.12 -0.04 -21.88
CA GLY A 290 2.42 1.26 -22.43
C GLY A 290 3.80 1.33 -23.05
N PHE A 291 4.14 2.52 -23.47
CA PHE A 291 5.49 2.88 -23.91
C PHE A 291 5.94 4.16 -23.21
N ASP A 292 7.24 4.24 -23.00
CA ASP A 292 7.92 5.45 -22.51
C ASP A 292 8.96 5.89 -23.54
N PHE A 293 9.06 7.19 -23.71
CA PHE A 293 10.04 7.79 -24.60
C PHE A 293 10.58 9.09 -24.01
N ASP A 294 11.90 9.13 -23.81
CA ASP A 294 12.60 10.29 -23.26
C ASP A 294 13.73 10.72 -24.19
N VAL A 295 13.87 12.01 -24.41
CA VAL A 295 15.00 12.60 -25.11
C VAL A 295 15.53 13.78 -24.31
N THR A 296 16.82 13.76 -24.06
CA THR A 296 17.53 14.88 -23.44
C THR A 296 18.59 15.41 -24.41
N LEU A 297 18.52 16.69 -24.71
CA LEU A 297 19.49 17.40 -25.51
C LEU A 297 20.17 18.44 -24.63
N SER A 298 21.50 18.38 -24.55
CA SER A 298 22.35 19.33 -23.81
C SER A 298 23.25 20.04 -24.80
N PRO A 299 22.80 21.16 -25.40
CA PRO A 299 23.65 21.93 -26.30
C PRO A 299 24.83 22.51 -25.54
N VAL A 300 26.02 22.44 -26.14
CA VAL A 300 27.28 23.00 -25.61
C VAL A 300 27.32 24.53 -25.82
#